data_df67ba5bb80e296f64e6c6c276033a11
#
_entry.id   df67ba5bb80e296f64e6c6c276033a11
#
_cell.length_a   1.000
_cell.length_b   1.000
_cell.length_c   1.000
_cell.angle_alpha   90.00
_cell.angle_beta   90.00
_cell.angle_gamma   90.00
#
_symmetry.space_group_name_H-M   'P 1'
#
loop_
_entity.id
_entity.type
_entity.pdbx_description
1 polymer ?
#
loop_
_entity_poly.entity_id
_entity_poly.type
_entity_poly.pdbx_seq_one_letter_code
_entity_poly.pdbx_strand_id
1 'polypeptide(L)'
;PAKVAYLTSCYRYEKPQAGRLREFHQFGVECFGAAPPQADAEIIALARTILETLGVTGVSLHINSIGCPSCRARYHTALKAYFEVRRDELCGTCQDRLDRNRMRILDCKSPACADIAKGAPVMLDYLCDDCAAHFEGVRACLTAAEIPFEIDTRIVRGLDYYTRTVFEFISDALGAQATVCGGGRYDGLIELLEKTLACAPGLERALEKIDLTDERVRRDVWDIRRTLL
;
A
#
# COMPACT_ATOMS: atom_id res chain seq x y z
N PRO A 1 -6.48 18.66 -10.38
CA PRO A 1 -5.54 17.64 -9.94
C PRO A 1 -4.21 17.73 -10.67
N ALA A 2 -3.09 17.45 -9.97
CA ALA A 2 -1.78 17.31 -10.56
C ALA A 2 -1.49 15.83 -10.81
N LYS A 3 -0.96 15.51 -12.00
CA LYS A 3 -0.56 14.14 -12.35
C LYS A 3 0.92 14.17 -12.69
N VAL A 4 1.69 13.32 -12.04
CA VAL A 4 3.14 13.24 -12.22
C VAL A 4 3.57 11.79 -12.41
N ALA A 5 4.69 11.60 -13.09
CA ALA A 5 5.33 10.31 -13.23
C ALA A 5 6.81 10.44 -12.89
N TYR A 6 7.42 9.36 -12.41
CA TYR A 6 8.84 9.30 -12.09
C TYR A 6 9.44 7.97 -12.54
N LEU A 7 10.72 8.01 -12.85
CA LEU A 7 11.58 6.85 -13.02
C LEU A 7 12.82 7.07 -12.18
N THR A 8 13.05 6.22 -11.19
CA THR A 8 14.15 6.42 -10.24
C THR A 8 14.76 5.10 -9.79
N SER A 9 16.03 5.15 -9.38
CA SER A 9 16.66 4.05 -8.66
C SER A 9 16.17 4.05 -7.22
N CYS A 10 15.75 2.87 -6.76
CA CYS A 10 15.33 2.63 -5.39
C CYS A 10 16.26 1.63 -4.72
N TYR A 11 16.40 1.77 -3.41
CA TYR A 11 17.27 0.93 -2.59
C TYR A 11 16.50 0.32 -1.43
N ARG A 12 16.82 -0.92 -1.08
CA ARG A 12 16.25 -1.60 0.10
C ARG A 12 17.31 -2.41 0.82
N TYR A 13 17.18 -2.50 2.15
CA TYR A 13 18.13 -3.24 2.98
C TYR A 13 17.92 -4.75 2.97
N GLU A 14 16.75 -5.24 2.55
CA GLU A 14 16.36 -6.65 2.62
C GLU A 14 17.37 -7.60 1.97
N LYS A 15 17.39 -8.86 2.43
CA LYS A 15 18.23 -9.90 1.83
C LYS A 15 17.85 -10.09 0.36
N PRO A 16 18.81 -10.01 -0.57
CA PRO A 16 18.56 -10.23 -1.99
C PRO A 16 18.04 -11.64 -2.25
N GLN A 17 17.10 -11.75 -3.18
CA GLN A 17 16.60 -13.02 -3.70
C GLN A 17 16.17 -12.86 -5.16
N ALA A 18 15.85 -13.96 -5.84
CA ALA A 18 15.43 -13.91 -7.24
C ALA A 18 14.25 -12.91 -7.41
N GLY A 19 14.41 -11.96 -8.34
CA GLY A 19 13.42 -10.91 -8.60
C GLY A 19 13.32 -9.81 -7.53
N ARG A 20 14.14 -9.84 -6.46
CA ARG A 20 14.12 -8.84 -5.40
C ARG A 20 15.53 -8.38 -5.04
N LEU A 21 16.04 -7.43 -5.82
CA LEU A 21 17.38 -6.86 -5.64
C LEU A 21 17.37 -5.75 -4.60
N ARG A 22 18.56 -5.42 -4.05
CA ARG A 22 18.72 -4.28 -3.14
C ARG A 22 18.67 -2.94 -3.83
N GLU A 23 19.17 -2.86 -5.05
CA GLU A 23 19.01 -1.74 -5.97
C GLU A 23 18.10 -2.16 -7.11
N PHE A 24 17.12 -1.33 -7.42
CA PHE A 24 16.17 -1.60 -8.50
C PHE A 24 15.63 -0.28 -9.04
N HIS A 25 15.18 -0.27 -10.28
CA HIS A 25 14.51 0.87 -10.88
C HIS A 25 13.00 0.76 -10.63
N GLN A 26 12.39 1.87 -10.29
CA GLN A 26 10.95 1.97 -10.09
C GLN A 26 10.38 3.06 -10.98
N PHE A 27 9.40 2.70 -11.79
CA PHE A 27 8.50 3.64 -12.43
C PHE A 27 7.27 3.81 -11.55
N GLY A 28 6.81 5.03 -11.37
CA GLY A 28 5.59 5.31 -10.63
C GLY A 28 4.82 6.49 -11.20
N VAL A 29 3.54 6.52 -10.91
CA VAL A 29 2.63 7.62 -11.24
C VAL A 29 1.86 8.03 -9.99
N GLU A 30 1.64 9.33 -9.83
CA GLU A 30 0.95 9.91 -8.70
C GLU A 30 -0.10 10.90 -9.20
N CYS A 31 -1.26 10.93 -8.54
CA CYS A 31 -2.34 11.88 -8.82
C CYS A 31 -2.72 12.61 -7.54
N PHE A 32 -2.49 13.90 -7.48
CA PHE A 32 -2.78 14.76 -6.33
C PHE A 32 -4.01 15.63 -6.56
N GLY A 33 -4.80 15.88 -5.51
CA GLY A 33 -5.93 16.79 -5.55
C GLY A 33 -7.16 16.24 -6.28
N ALA A 34 -7.30 14.91 -6.38
CA ALA A 34 -8.47 14.26 -6.97
C ALA A 34 -9.15 13.34 -5.94
N ALA A 35 -10.27 13.78 -5.41
CA ALA A 35 -11.07 13.04 -4.42
C ALA A 35 -11.96 11.93 -5.02
N PRO A 36 -12.56 12.09 -6.24
CA PRO A 36 -13.52 11.13 -6.78
C PRO A 36 -12.92 9.76 -7.08
N PRO A 37 -13.72 8.67 -7.02
CA PRO A 37 -13.28 7.29 -7.29
C PRO A 37 -12.75 7.08 -8.71
N GLN A 38 -13.11 7.93 -9.65
CA GLN A 38 -12.60 7.92 -11.02
C GLN A 38 -11.08 8.10 -11.07
N ALA A 39 -10.49 8.84 -10.14
CA ALA A 39 -9.04 9.02 -10.09
C ALA A 39 -8.33 7.71 -9.73
N ASP A 40 -8.90 6.90 -8.83
CA ASP A 40 -8.35 5.60 -8.48
C ASP A 40 -8.43 4.64 -9.68
N ALA A 41 -9.60 4.60 -10.33
CA ALA A 41 -9.81 3.77 -11.53
C ALA A 41 -8.88 4.19 -12.69
N GLU A 42 -8.63 5.49 -12.87
CA GLU A 42 -7.71 6.00 -13.89
C GLU A 42 -6.26 5.51 -13.65
N ILE A 43 -5.78 5.57 -12.40
CA ILE A 43 -4.43 5.09 -12.06
C ILE A 43 -4.32 3.57 -12.27
N ILE A 44 -5.36 2.82 -11.92
CA ILE A 44 -5.41 1.37 -12.15
C ILE A 44 -5.40 1.05 -13.66
N ALA A 45 -6.23 1.76 -14.45
CA ALA A 45 -6.28 1.61 -15.90
C ALA A 45 -4.93 1.94 -16.56
N LEU A 46 -4.27 3.00 -16.11
CA LEU A 46 -2.95 3.38 -16.59
C LEU A 46 -1.91 2.28 -16.27
N ALA A 47 -1.90 1.77 -15.04
CA ALA A 47 -1.00 0.69 -14.64
C ALA A 47 -1.22 -0.56 -15.51
N ARG A 48 -2.46 -0.95 -15.76
CA ARG A 48 -2.81 -2.04 -16.69
C ARG A 48 -2.28 -1.79 -18.09
N THR A 49 -2.54 -0.61 -18.65
CA THR A 49 -2.09 -0.24 -20.00
C THR A 49 -0.56 -0.31 -20.13
N ILE A 50 0.18 0.13 -19.10
CA ILE A 50 1.64 0.04 -19.09
C ILE A 50 2.08 -1.42 -19.10
N LEU A 51 1.51 -2.28 -18.24
CA LEU A 51 1.85 -3.71 -18.20
C LEU A 51 1.57 -4.38 -19.54
N GLU A 52 0.42 -4.13 -20.15
CA GLU A 52 0.05 -4.65 -21.47
C GLU A 52 1.01 -4.18 -22.57
N THR A 53 1.37 -2.88 -22.58
CA THR A 53 2.30 -2.29 -23.54
C THR A 53 3.71 -2.88 -23.42
N LEU A 54 4.13 -3.22 -22.20
CA LEU A 54 5.41 -3.88 -21.94
C LEU A 54 5.37 -5.39 -22.21
N GLY A 55 4.24 -5.95 -22.64
CA GLY A 55 4.09 -7.38 -22.92
C GLY A 55 4.00 -8.24 -21.66
N VAL A 56 3.73 -7.66 -20.49
CA VAL A 56 3.53 -8.40 -19.24
C VAL A 56 2.14 -9.03 -19.27
N THR A 57 2.08 -10.35 -19.46
CA THR A 57 0.85 -11.14 -19.52
C THR A 57 0.67 -12.01 -18.29
N GLY A 58 -0.52 -12.60 -18.12
CA GLY A 58 -0.79 -13.52 -17.00
C GLY A 58 -0.83 -12.79 -15.64
N VAL A 59 -1.33 -11.55 -15.63
CA VAL A 59 -1.55 -10.77 -14.41
C VAL A 59 -3.02 -10.56 -14.16
N SER A 60 -3.45 -10.72 -12.92
CA SER A 60 -4.79 -10.41 -12.42
C SER A 60 -4.77 -9.15 -11.57
N LEU A 61 -5.83 -8.32 -11.68
CA LEU A 61 -6.02 -7.15 -10.83
C LEU A 61 -6.80 -7.55 -9.59
N HIS A 62 -6.23 -7.30 -8.44
CA HIS A 62 -6.88 -7.45 -7.15
C HIS A 62 -7.06 -6.08 -6.50
N ILE A 63 -8.26 -5.81 -5.97
CA ILE A 63 -8.60 -4.56 -5.31
C ILE A 63 -9.17 -4.79 -3.91
N ASN A 64 -8.96 -3.83 -3.03
CA ASN A 64 -9.58 -3.82 -1.70
C ASN A 64 -9.82 -2.37 -1.25
N SER A 65 -10.59 -2.21 -0.18
CA SER A 65 -10.66 -0.95 0.56
C SER A 65 -10.19 -1.16 1.99
N ILE A 66 -9.25 -0.32 2.42
CA ILE A 66 -8.80 -0.27 3.82
C ILE A 66 -9.46 0.85 4.62
N GLY A 67 -10.46 1.49 4.05
CA GLY A 67 -11.27 2.53 4.67
C GLY A 67 -10.49 3.80 5.06
N CYS A 68 -11.19 4.71 5.69
CA CYS A 68 -10.62 5.90 6.32
C CYS A 68 -10.11 5.60 7.76
N PRO A 69 -9.45 6.54 8.45
CA PRO A 69 -8.99 6.32 9.83
C PRO A 69 -10.08 5.86 10.80
N SER A 70 -11.30 6.38 10.70
CA SER A 70 -12.42 5.96 11.56
C SER A 70 -12.90 4.53 11.27
N CYS A 71 -12.95 4.13 10.01
CA CYS A 71 -13.22 2.73 9.62
C CYS A 71 -12.16 1.79 10.19
N ARG A 72 -10.88 2.16 10.03
CA ARG A 72 -9.76 1.37 10.56
C ARG A 72 -9.80 1.23 12.08
N ALA A 73 -10.14 2.28 12.81
CA ALA A 73 -10.26 2.20 14.27
C ALA A 73 -11.27 1.14 14.71
N ARG A 74 -12.45 1.11 14.09
CA ARG A 74 -13.48 0.08 14.34
C ARG A 74 -12.98 -1.32 13.99
N TYR A 75 -12.39 -1.45 12.82
CA TYR A 75 -11.86 -2.73 12.34
C TYR A 75 -10.70 -3.25 13.21
N HIS A 76 -9.79 -2.38 13.65
CA HIS A 76 -8.71 -2.75 14.55
C HIS A 76 -9.22 -3.27 15.90
N THR A 77 -10.33 -2.73 16.40
CA THR A 77 -10.96 -3.23 17.62
C THR A 77 -11.49 -4.65 17.40
N ALA A 78 -12.18 -4.90 16.30
CA ALA A 78 -12.70 -6.22 15.96
C ALA A 78 -11.57 -7.24 15.72
N LEU A 79 -10.51 -6.86 14.97
CA LEU A 79 -9.35 -7.72 14.78
C LEU A 79 -8.64 -8.07 16.08
N LYS A 80 -8.48 -7.07 16.98
CA LYS A 80 -7.89 -7.32 18.29
C LYS A 80 -8.69 -8.36 19.05
N ALA A 81 -10.00 -8.18 19.15
CA ALA A 81 -10.88 -9.13 19.85
C ALA A 81 -10.81 -10.53 19.23
N TYR A 82 -10.77 -10.62 17.90
CA TYR A 82 -10.70 -11.89 17.18
C TYR A 82 -9.39 -12.65 17.44
N PHE A 83 -8.24 -11.98 17.35
CA PHE A 83 -6.94 -12.62 17.50
C PHE A 83 -6.53 -12.81 18.97
N GLU A 84 -7.02 -11.97 19.90
CA GLU A 84 -6.69 -12.07 21.32
C GLU A 84 -7.07 -13.42 21.91
N VAL A 85 -8.26 -13.93 21.59
CA VAL A 85 -8.72 -15.25 22.06
C VAL A 85 -7.96 -16.42 21.43
N ARG A 86 -7.12 -16.15 20.44
CA ARG A 86 -6.29 -17.13 19.73
C ARG A 86 -4.79 -16.80 19.82
N ARG A 87 -4.41 -15.94 20.74
CA ARG A 87 -3.03 -15.44 20.88
C ARG A 87 -2.01 -16.56 20.94
N ASP A 88 -2.29 -17.61 21.70
CA ASP A 88 -1.36 -18.74 21.90
C ASP A 88 -1.23 -19.65 20.66
N GLU A 89 -2.17 -19.59 19.73
CA GLU A 89 -2.12 -20.32 18.46
C GLU A 89 -1.31 -19.56 17.37
N LEU A 90 -1.04 -18.27 17.59
CA LEU A 90 -0.27 -17.45 16.64
C LEU A 90 1.23 -17.73 16.77
N CYS A 91 1.95 -17.62 15.66
CA CYS A 91 3.42 -17.63 15.68
C CYS A 91 3.96 -16.41 16.47
N GLY A 92 5.17 -16.53 17.04
CA GLY A 92 5.77 -15.48 17.89
C GLY A 92 5.78 -14.10 17.25
N THR A 93 6.09 -14.00 15.94
CA THR A 93 6.03 -12.72 15.20
C THR A 93 4.60 -12.14 15.16
N CYS A 94 3.57 -12.98 15.06
CA CYS A 94 2.19 -12.52 15.05
C CYS A 94 1.66 -12.15 16.43
N GLN A 95 2.15 -12.76 17.47
CA GLN A 95 1.89 -12.33 18.85
C GLN A 95 2.40 -10.89 19.08
N ASP A 96 3.62 -10.57 18.62
CA ASP A 96 4.15 -9.19 18.66
C ASP A 96 3.34 -8.23 17.78
N ARG A 97 2.91 -8.67 16.60
CA ARG A 97 2.10 -7.88 15.66
C ARG A 97 0.70 -7.56 16.21
N LEU A 98 0.17 -8.39 17.06
CA LEU A 98 -1.15 -8.19 17.66
C LEU A 98 -1.23 -6.85 18.42
N ASP A 99 -0.16 -6.44 19.05
CA ASP A 99 -0.09 -5.18 19.79
C ASP A 99 0.36 -4.00 18.91
N ARG A 100 1.19 -4.23 17.88
CA ARG A 100 1.80 -3.17 17.07
C ARG A 100 1.08 -2.93 15.74
N ASN A 101 0.87 -3.97 14.95
CA ASN A 101 0.25 -3.88 13.62
C ASN A 101 -0.50 -5.17 13.28
N ARG A 102 -1.69 -5.31 13.82
CA ARG A 102 -2.51 -6.52 13.73
C ARG A 102 -2.98 -6.85 12.31
N MET A 103 -3.10 -5.87 11.42
CA MET A 103 -3.43 -6.13 10.01
C MET A 103 -2.37 -7.00 9.32
N ARG A 104 -1.11 -6.91 9.75
CA ARG A 104 -0.02 -7.75 9.23
C ARG A 104 -0.13 -9.24 9.63
N ILE A 105 -1.03 -9.60 10.53
CA ILE A 105 -1.32 -11.01 10.86
C ILE A 105 -2.06 -11.66 9.69
N LEU A 106 -2.91 -10.90 8.98
CA LEU A 106 -3.67 -11.36 7.81
C LEU A 106 -2.76 -11.81 6.65
N ASP A 107 -1.57 -11.24 6.54
CA ASP A 107 -0.55 -11.56 5.51
C ASP A 107 0.56 -12.48 6.06
N CYS A 108 0.32 -13.20 7.14
CA CYS A 108 1.31 -14.09 7.72
C CYS A 108 1.49 -15.35 6.86
N LYS A 109 2.75 -15.70 6.57
CA LYS A 109 3.09 -16.91 5.79
C LYS A 109 3.12 -18.21 6.61
N SER A 110 3.02 -18.13 7.95
CA SER A 110 2.88 -19.31 8.80
C SER A 110 1.55 -20.01 8.54
N PRO A 111 1.52 -21.32 8.27
CA PRO A 111 0.29 -22.05 7.97
C PRO A 111 -0.79 -21.89 9.07
N ALA A 112 -0.40 -22.00 10.35
CA ALA A 112 -1.31 -21.81 11.47
C ALA A 112 -1.95 -20.42 11.49
N CYS A 113 -1.13 -19.36 11.35
CA CYS A 113 -1.65 -17.99 11.30
C CYS A 113 -2.52 -17.73 10.08
N ALA A 114 -2.13 -18.27 8.91
CA ALA A 114 -2.90 -18.14 7.68
C ALA A 114 -4.27 -18.84 7.79
N ASP A 115 -4.33 -19.96 8.47
CA ASP A 115 -5.59 -20.68 8.71
C ASP A 115 -6.51 -19.91 9.66
N ILE A 116 -5.97 -19.41 10.75
CA ILE A 116 -6.70 -18.54 11.69
C ILE A 116 -7.21 -17.28 10.97
N ALA A 117 -6.38 -16.66 10.10
CA ALA A 117 -6.74 -15.46 9.38
C ALA A 117 -7.90 -15.61 8.39
N LYS A 118 -8.20 -16.84 7.92
CA LYS A 118 -9.36 -17.11 7.05
C LYS A 118 -10.70 -16.75 7.70
N GLY A 119 -10.82 -16.88 9.01
CA GLY A 119 -12.04 -16.55 9.75
C GLY A 119 -12.02 -15.15 10.37
N ALA A 120 -11.00 -14.34 10.09
CA ALA A 120 -10.89 -12.99 10.64
C ALA A 120 -11.97 -12.05 10.06
N PRO A 121 -12.39 -11.03 10.83
CA PRO A 121 -13.27 -9.99 10.32
C PRO A 121 -12.72 -9.38 9.03
N VAL A 122 -13.61 -9.01 8.09
CA VAL A 122 -13.28 -8.41 6.80
C VAL A 122 -13.41 -6.89 6.89
N MET A 123 -12.42 -6.16 6.40
CA MET A 123 -12.40 -4.69 6.46
C MET A 123 -13.62 -4.05 5.78
N LEU A 124 -14.14 -4.66 4.72
CA LEU A 124 -15.27 -4.14 3.96
C LEU A 124 -16.56 -4.04 4.79
N ASP A 125 -16.72 -4.89 5.83
CA ASP A 125 -17.88 -4.87 6.73
C ASP A 125 -17.82 -3.70 7.75
N TYR A 126 -16.68 -3.00 7.82
CA TYR A 126 -16.43 -1.90 8.75
C TYR A 126 -16.32 -0.55 8.04
N LEU A 127 -16.58 -0.49 6.76
CA LEU A 127 -16.58 0.78 6.01
C LEU A 127 -17.71 1.69 6.51
N CYS A 128 -17.45 3.00 6.56
CA CYS A 128 -18.51 4.00 6.64
C CYS A 128 -19.15 4.19 5.27
N ASP A 129 -20.33 4.82 5.25
CA ASP A 129 -21.10 5.02 4.02
C ASP A 129 -20.28 5.70 2.91
N ASP A 130 -19.48 6.73 3.25
CA ASP A 130 -18.60 7.42 2.31
C ASP A 130 -17.53 6.50 1.71
N CYS A 131 -16.92 5.64 2.54
CA CYS A 131 -15.90 4.70 2.05
C CYS A 131 -16.51 3.56 1.25
N ALA A 132 -17.69 3.10 1.62
CA ALA A 132 -18.44 2.09 0.87
C ALA A 132 -18.87 2.64 -0.49
N ALA A 133 -19.46 3.85 -0.53
CA ALA A 133 -19.84 4.52 -1.76
C ALA A 133 -18.64 4.80 -2.69
N HIS A 134 -17.50 5.21 -2.11
CA HIS A 134 -16.26 5.41 -2.87
C HIS A 134 -15.78 4.10 -3.51
N PHE A 135 -15.72 3.02 -2.74
CA PHE A 135 -15.26 1.71 -3.24
C PHE A 135 -16.19 1.17 -4.32
N GLU A 136 -17.51 1.32 -4.15
CA GLU A 136 -18.49 0.97 -5.19
C GLU A 136 -18.29 1.81 -6.45
N GLY A 137 -18.01 3.12 -6.31
CA GLY A 137 -17.68 3.99 -7.44
C GLY A 137 -16.43 3.53 -8.20
N VAL A 138 -15.38 3.06 -7.52
CA VAL A 138 -14.20 2.48 -8.17
C VAL A 138 -14.57 1.23 -8.94
N ARG A 139 -15.33 0.31 -8.33
CA ARG A 139 -15.82 -0.91 -8.99
C ARG A 139 -16.63 -0.61 -10.25
N ALA A 140 -17.56 0.34 -10.14
CA ALA A 140 -18.37 0.76 -11.28
C ALA A 140 -17.53 1.34 -12.43
N CYS A 141 -16.52 2.16 -12.11
CA CYS A 141 -15.60 2.71 -13.12
C CYS A 141 -14.76 1.61 -13.80
N LEU A 142 -14.22 0.66 -13.03
CA LEU A 142 -13.45 -0.46 -13.59
C LEU A 142 -14.33 -1.35 -14.48
N THR A 143 -15.56 -1.63 -14.06
CA THR A 143 -16.53 -2.40 -14.84
C THR A 143 -16.88 -1.67 -16.16
N ALA A 144 -17.14 -0.36 -16.10
CA ALA A 144 -17.42 0.45 -17.29
C ALA A 144 -16.23 0.53 -18.25
N ALA A 145 -15.01 0.44 -17.73
CA ALA A 145 -13.77 0.39 -18.52
C ALA A 145 -13.41 -1.03 -19.00
N GLU A 146 -14.27 -2.02 -18.75
CA GLU A 146 -14.05 -3.43 -19.08
C GLU A 146 -12.71 -3.99 -18.51
N ILE A 147 -12.33 -3.51 -17.31
CA ILE A 147 -11.16 -3.97 -16.58
C ILE A 147 -11.60 -5.06 -15.59
N PRO A 148 -11.29 -6.34 -15.82
CA PRO A 148 -11.62 -7.39 -14.88
C PRO A 148 -10.80 -7.22 -13.60
N PHE A 149 -11.44 -7.46 -12.45
CA PHE A 149 -10.81 -7.39 -11.14
C PHE A 149 -11.40 -8.41 -10.17
N GLU A 150 -10.62 -8.74 -9.16
CA GLU A 150 -11.04 -9.54 -8.01
C GLU A 150 -11.01 -8.69 -6.75
N ILE A 151 -11.97 -8.92 -5.83
CA ILE A 151 -11.93 -8.32 -4.50
C ILE A 151 -11.13 -9.25 -3.58
N ASP A 152 -9.92 -8.83 -3.20
CA ASP A 152 -9.11 -9.57 -2.25
C ASP A 152 -9.01 -8.80 -0.93
N THR A 153 -9.81 -9.22 0.03
CA THR A 153 -9.89 -8.62 1.37
C THR A 153 -8.62 -8.79 2.21
N ARG A 154 -7.67 -9.60 1.74
CA ARG A 154 -6.38 -9.85 2.40
C ARG A 154 -5.29 -8.89 1.95
N ILE A 155 -5.52 -8.07 0.91
CA ILE A 155 -4.54 -7.05 0.51
C ILE A 155 -4.39 -6.06 1.66
N VAL A 156 -3.20 -6.08 2.27
CA VAL A 156 -2.75 -5.14 3.29
C VAL A 156 -1.44 -4.52 2.81
N ARG A 157 -1.45 -3.22 2.54
CA ARG A 157 -0.23 -2.51 2.09
C ARG A 157 0.76 -2.36 3.24
N GLY A 158 2.05 -2.32 2.89
CA GLY A 158 3.15 -2.23 3.84
C GLY A 158 3.27 -0.90 4.58
N LEU A 159 2.55 0.12 4.15
CA LEU A 159 2.69 1.50 4.61
C LEU A 159 1.35 1.98 5.18
N ASP A 160 1.40 2.58 6.36
CA ASP A 160 0.21 2.94 7.14
C ASP A 160 -0.52 4.21 6.62
N TYR A 161 0.08 4.93 5.69
CA TYR A 161 -0.50 6.15 5.12
C TYR A 161 -1.60 5.91 4.08
N TYR A 162 -1.76 4.69 3.57
CA TYR A 162 -2.84 4.38 2.62
C TYR A 162 -4.21 4.54 3.26
N THR A 163 -5.18 4.98 2.43
CA THR A 163 -6.59 5.14 2.78
C THR A 163 -7.48 4.61 1.65
N ARG A 164 -8.71 4.20 1.97
CA ARG A 164 -9.70 3.78 0.98
C ARG A 164 -9.16 2.71 0.05
N THR A 165 -9.04 3.00 -1.25
CA THR A 165 -8.68 2.03 -2.30
C THR A 165 -7.23 1.61 -2.23
N VAL A 166 -6.99 0.31 -2.30
CA VAL A 166 -5.69 -0.31 -2.55
C VAL A 166 -5.83 -1.35 -3.65
N PHE A 167 -4.77 -1.57 -4.42
CA PHE A 167 -4.77 -2.54 -5.50
C PHE A 167 -3.40 -3.19 -5.70
N GLU A 168 -3.42 -4.37 -6.29
CA GLU A 168 -2.23 -5.11 -6.72
C GLU A 168 -2.50 -5.81 -8.05
N PHE A 169 -1.54 -5.77 -8.96
CA PHE A 169 -1.46 -6.65 -10.10
C PHE A 169 -0.59 -7.85 -9.71
N ILE A 170 -1.17 -9.04 -9.75
CA ILE A 170 -0.57 -10.28 -9.27
C ILE A 170 -0.35 -11.21 -10.46
N SER A 171 0.82 -11.84 -10.52
CA SER A 171 1.16 -12.86 -11.52
C SER A 171 1.36 -14.22 -10.85
N ASP A 172 0.64 -15.21 -11.29
CA ASP A 172 0.78 -16.59 -10.83
C ASP A 172 2.14 -17.21 -11.20
N ALA A 173 2.82 -16.66 -12.21
CA ALA A 173 4.12 -17.14 -12.68
C ALA A 173 5.27 -16.80 -11.72
N LEU A 174 5.11 -15.87 -10.79
CA LEU A 174 6.19 -15.35 -9.92
C LEU A 174 6.22 -15.99 -8.52
N GLY A 175 5.36 -16.96 -8.24
CA GLY A 175 5.36 -17.69 -6.97
C GLY A 175 5.16 -16.77 -5.75
N ALA A 176 6.02 -16.86 -4.74
CA ALA A 176 5.89 -16.10 -3.48
C ALA A 176 6.04 -14.58 -3.63
N GLN A 177 6.53 -14.07 -4.76
CA GLN A 177 6.70 -12.66 -5.09
C GLN A 177 5.70 -12.23 -6.18
N ALA A 178 4.48 -12.70 -6.10
CA ALA A 178 3.46 -12.59 -7.13
C ALA A 178 3.06 -11.14 -7.51
N THR A 179 3.23 -10.15 -6.62
CA THR A 179 2.87 -8.76 -6.91
C THR A 179 3.85 -8.11 -7.88
N VAL A 180 3.38 -7.81 -9.08
CA VAL A 180 4.13 -7.14 -10.15
C VAL A 180 4.10 -5.61 -9.97
N CYS A 181 2.91 -5.06 -9.67
CA CYS A 181 2.67 -3.65 -9.49
C CYS A 181 1.57 -3.47 -8.44
N GLY A 182 1.60 -2.38 -7.71
CA GLY A 182 0.54 -2.10 -6.77
C GLY A 182 0.57 -0.67 -6.28
N GLY A 183 -0.56 -0.22 -5.78
CA GLY A 183 -0.74 1.14 -5.31
C GLY A 183 -1.96 1.30 -4.43
N GLY A 184 -2.35 2.54 -4.24
CA GLY A 184 -3.56 2.89 -3.50
C GLY A 184 -3.64 4.37 -3.21
N ARG A 185 -4.73 4.79 -2.62
CA ARG A 185 -5.00 6.17 -2.22
C ARG A 185 -4.32 6.49 -0.87
N TYR A 186 -3.91 7.73 -0.68
CA TYR A 186 -3.21 8.21 0.54
C TYR A 186 -3.57 9.66 0.88
N ASP A 187 -4.83 9.94 1.10
CA ASP A 187 -5.39 11.29 1.26
C ASP A 187 -4.73 12.13 2.37
N GLY A 188 -4.20 11.53 3.43
CA GLY A 188 -3.61 12.26 4.56
C GLY A 188 -2.09 12.48 4.47
N LEU A 189 -1.41 11.95 3.45
CA LEU A 189 0.06 11.96 3.43
C LEU A 189 0.64 13.36 3.25
N ILE A 190 0.08 14.17 2.35
CA ILE A 190 0.58 15.52 2.07
C ILE A 190 0.44 16.40 3.32
N GLU A 191 -0.72 16.36 3.97
CA GLU A 191 -0.94 17.10 5.23
C GLU A 191 0.02 16.66 6.34
N LEU A 192 0.32 15.38 6.43
CA LEU A 192 1.31 14.84 7.37
C LEU A 192 2.70 15.38 7.08
N LEU A 193 3.12 15.41 5.81
CA LEU A 193 4.41 15.95 5.40
C LEU A 193 4.51 17.44 5.67
N GLU A 194 3.48 18.22 5.34
CA GLU A 194 3.42 19.67 5.62
C GLU A 194 3.55 19.96 7.12
N LYS A 195 2.84 19.23 7.97
CA LYS A 195 2.96 19.35 9.43
C LYS A 195 4.36 19.01 9.93
N THR A 196 4.98 17.97 9.38
CA THR A 196 6.33 17.55 9.74
C THR A 196 7.35 18.61 9.33
N LEU A 197 7.24 19.17 8.12
CA LEU A 197 8.10 20.25 7.63
C LEU A 197 7.93 21.53 8.46
N ALA A 198 6.69 21.89 8.83
CA ALA A 198 6.41 23.05 9.66
C ALA A 198 7.01 22.94 11.08
N CYS A 199 7.12 21.73 11.63
CA CYS A 199 7.76 21.45 12.91
C CYS A 199 9.30 21.46 12.87
N ALA A 200 9.90 21.50 11.68
CA ALA A 200 11.35 21.49 11.47
C ALA A 200 11.80 22.73 10.67
N PRO A 201 11.69 23.95 11.24
CA PRO A 201 12.09 25.16 10.54
C PRO A 201 13.58 25.11 10.19
N GLY A 202 13.88 25.14 8.90
CA GLY A 202 15.24 24.98 8.35
C GLY A 202 15.43 23.68 7.57
N LEU A 203 14.57 22.67 7.71
CA LEU A 203 14.62 21.47 6.88
C LEU A 203 14.33 21.80 5.41
N GLU A 204 13.38 22.70 5.14
CA GLU A 204 13.09 23.20 3.79
C GLU A 204 14.33 23.84 3.15
N ARG A 205 15.01 24.76 3.86
CA ARG A 205 16.27 25.38 3.42
C ARG A 205 17.43 24.38 3.32
N ALA A 206 17.42 23.33 4.11
CA ALA A 206 18.39 22.26 4.02
C ALA A 206 18.14 21.39 2.78
N LEU A 207 16.88 21.08 2.49
CA LEU A 207 16.45 20.30 1.31
C LEU A 207 16.74 21.06 0.00
N GLU A 208 16.55 22.38 -0.05
CA GLU A 208 16.90 23.23 -1.20
C GLU A 208 18.41 23.26 -1.50
N LYS A 209 19.24 23.02 -0.49
CA LYS A 209 20.70 22.99 -0.61
C LYS A 209 21.26 21.61 -0.90
N ILE A 210 20.43 20.60 -0.90
CA ILE A 210 20.85 19.21 -1.15
C ILE A 210 21.10 19.03 -2.64
N ASP A 211 22.35 18.98 -3.02
CA ASP A 211 22.75 18.53 -4.35
C ASP A 211 22.53 17.02 -4.45
N LEU A 212 21.36 16.64 -4.99
CA LEU A 212 20.99 15.25 -5.21
C LEU A 212 21.85 14.54 -6.28
N THR A 213 22.79 15.23 -6.89
CA THR A 213 23.78 14.63 -7.78
C THR A 213 24.97 14.05 -7.00
N ASP A 214 25.20 14.51 -5.76
CA ASP A 214 26.26 13.98 -4.88
C ASP A 214 25.81 12.66 -4.23
N GLU A 215 26.59 11.61 -4.43
CA GLU A 215 26.33 10.26 -3.94
C GLU A 215 26.37 10.15 -2.39
N ARG A 216 27.11 11.05 -1.72
CA ARG A 216 27.16 11.14 -0.24
C ARG A 216 25.84 11.68 0.29
N VAL A 217 25.33 12.73 -0.34
CA VAL A 217 24.06 13.38 0.01
C VAL A 217 22.89 12.42 -0.17
N ARG A 218 22.87 11.60 -1.24
CA ARG A 218 21.84 10.55 -1.42
C ARG A 218 21.82 9.55 -0.28
N ARG A 219 22.97 9.24 0.31
CA ARG A 219 23.10 8.34 1.45
C ARG A 219 22.52 8.96 2.73
N ASP A 220 22.84 10.23 2.97
CA ASP A 220 22.41 10.97 4.18
C ASP A 220 20.89 11.26 4.15
N VAL A 221 20.31 11.57 3.00
CA VAL A 221 18.85 11.72 2.81
C VAL A 221 18.15 10.40 3.09
N TRP A 222 18.76 9.27 2.77
CA TRP A 222 18.23 7.94 3.05
C TRP A 222 18.22 7.64 4.58
N ASP A 223 19.24 8.05 5.29
CA ASP A 223 19.33 7.89 6.76
C ASP A 223 18.33 8.81 7.50
N ILE A 224 18.07 10.02 7.00
CA ILE A 224 17.04 10.93 7.53
C ILE A 224 15.65 10.31 7.35
N ARG A 225 15.32 9.74 6.19
CA ARG A 225 14.06 9.02 5.97
C ARG A 225 13.87 7.83 6.90
N ARG A 226 14.93 7.12 7.23
CA ARG A 226 14.90 5.98 8.15
C ARG A 226 14.68 6.41 9.61
N THR A 227 15.06 7.60 9.98
CA THR A 227 14.95 8.14 11.35
C THR A 227 13.60 8.81 11.59
N LEU A 228 12.92 9.28 10.54
CA LEU A 228 11.62 9.97 10.60
C LEU A 228 10.42 9.06 10.33
N LEU A 229 10.62 7.79 9.94
CA LEU A 229 9.61 6.75 9.71
C LEU A 229 9.81 5.57 10.68
#